data_2856c0a9c6887872c5d52bd89a882889
#
_entry.id   2856c0a9c6887872c5d52bd89a882889
#
_cell.length_a   1.000
_cell.length_b   1.000
_cell.length_c   1.000
_cell.angle_alpha   90.00
_cell.angle_beta   90.00
_cell.angle_gamma   90.00
#
_symmetry.space_group_name_H-M   'P 1'
#
loop_
_entity.id
_entity.type
_entity.pdbx_description
1 polymer ?
#
loop_
_entity_poly.entity_id
_entity_poly.type
_entity_poly.pdbx_seq_one_letter_code
_entity_poly.pdbx_strand_id
1 'polypeptide(L)'
;MSEFTVVSVIDGDTFEVLPQWRWNGSSGSRVRPTGYDAPEMGTSGGQQAKDKLARLILDQKVELGSAYKIDHGRLVCDVYFKGKNLASYFPEYQ
;
A
#
# COMPACT_ATOMS: atom_id res chain seq x y z
N MET A 1 -16.19 -6.37 1.87
CA MET A 1 -14.95 -6.02 2.56
C MET A 1 -13.95 -7.11 2.37
N SER A 2 -12.81 -6.76 1.92
CA SER A 2 -11.81 -7.77 1.60
C SER A 2 -10.57 -7.53 2.44
N GLU A 3 -10.17 -8.58 3.15
CA GLU A 3 -8.90 -8.60 3.86
C GLU A 3 -7.85 -9.24 2.98
N PHE A 4 -6.67 -8.64 3.01
CA PHE A 4 -5.53 -9.10 2.24
C PHE A 4 -4.32 -9.16 3.15
N THR A 5 -3.46 -10.15 2.93
CA THR A 5 -2.22 -10.24 3.68
C THR A 5 -1.11 -9.56 2.88
N VAL A 6 -0.35 -8.69 3.53
CA VAL A 6 0.78 -8.03 2.91
C VAL A 6 1.96 -8.99 2.91
N VAL A 7 2.43 -9.37 1.73
CA VAL A 7 3.50 -10.36 1.58
C VAL A 7 4.83 -9.77 1.19
N SER A 8 4.84 -8.51 0.72
CA SER A 8 6.08 -7.85 0.30
C SER A 8 5.85 -6.35 0.33
N VAL A 9 6.90 -5.61 0.65
CA VAL A 9 6.89 -4.14 0.57
C VAL A 9 7.94 -3.74 -0.47
N ILE A 10 7.50 -3.01 -1.49
CA ILE A 10 8.35 -2.62 -2.62
C ILE A 10 9.07 -1.32 -2.30
N ASP A 11 8.32 -0.33 -1.83
CA ASP A 11 8.86 0.96 -1.40
C ASP A 11 7.90 1.58 -0.39
N GLY A 12 8.08 2.85 -0.05
CA GLY A 12 7.31 3.49 1.01
C GLY A 12 5.81 3.65 0.73
N ASP A 13 5.41 3.50 -0.52
CA ASP A 13 4.00 3.62 -0.90
C ASP A 13 3.56 2.57 -1.93
N THR A 14 4.24 1.42 -1.95
CA THR A 14 3.83 0.29 -2.80
C THR A 14 4.11 -1.01 -2.05
N PHE A 15 3.10 -1.88 -2.00
CA PHE A 15 3.27 -3.20 -1.40
C PHE A 15 2.48 -4.24 -2.20
N GLU A 16 2.71 -5.51 -1.88
CA GLU A 16 2.03 -6.61 -2.54
C GLU A 16 1.20 -7.40 -1.55
N VAL A 17 0.06 -7.89 -2.02
CA VAL A 17 -0.90 -8.62 -1.19
C VAL A 17 -1.27 -9.96 -1.79
N LEU A 18 -1.78 -10.85 -0.92
CA LEU A 18 -2.46 -12.07 -1.29
C LEU A 18 -3.74 -12.18 -0.48
N PRO A 19 -4.84 -12.68 -1.05
CA PRO A 19 -4.97 -13.07 -2.46
C PRO A 19 -4.86 -11.86 -3.37
N GLN A 20 -4.82 -12.09 -4.67
CA GLN A 20 -4.78 -10.97 -5.62
C GLN A 20 -6.06 -10.16 -5.54
N TRP A 21 -5.93 -8.83 -5.68
CA TRP A 21 -7.09 -7.97 -5.82
C TRP A 21 -7.68 -8.14 -7.22
N ARG A 22 -8.97 -7.85 -7.34
CA ARG A 22 -9.68 -7.82 -8.62
C ARG A 22 -10.44 -6.53 -8.72
N TRP A 23 -10.29 -5.87 -9.83
CA TRP A 23 -10.97 -4.60 -10.05
C TRP A 23 -11.11 -4.33 -11.54
N ASN A 24 -12.34 -4.01 -11.95
CA ASN A 24 -12.64 -3.57 -13.33
C ASN A 24 -12.08 -4.52 -14.39
N GLY A 25 -12.21 -5.84 -14.16
CA GLY A 25 -11.77 -6.86 -15.11
C GLY A 25 -10.30 -7.20 -15.03
N SER A 26 -9.56 -6.56 -14.15
CA SER A 26 -8.13 -6.81 -13.94
C SER A 26 -7.86 -7.41 -12.58
N SER A 27 -6.70 -8.03 -12.42
CA SER A 27 -6.26 -8.55 -11.14
C SER A 27 -4.76 -8.34 -10.98
N GLY A 28 -4.29 -8.36 -9.76
CA GLY A 28 -2.88 -8.20 -9.47
C GLY A 28 -2.59 -8.26 -7.99
N SER A 29 -1.33 -8.04 -7.63
CA SER A 29 -0.90 -8.07 -6.23
C SER A 29 -0.42 -6.72 -5.72
N ARG A 30 -0.01 -5.79 -6.59
CA ARG A 30 0.57 -4.53 -6.15
C ARG A 30 -0.49 -3.49 -5.82
N VAL A 31 -0.28 -2.81 -4.71
CA VAL A 31 -1.21 -1.79 -4.20
C VAL A 31 -0.44 -0.50 -3.96
N ARG A 32 -1.03 0.59 -4.42
CA ARG A 32 -0.55 1.95 -4.18
C ARG A 32 -1.60 2.64 -3.29
N PRO A 33 -1.37 2.74 -1.98
CA PRO A 33 -2.34 3.38 -1.10
C PRO A 33 -2.50 4.85 -1.41
N THR A 34 -3.71 5.35 -1.23
CA THR A 34 -4.01 6.77 -1.39
C THR A 34 -3.64 7.56 -0.14
N GLY A 35 -3.55 8.87 -0.30
CA GLY A 35 -3.48 9.78 0.83
C GLY A 35 -2.10 10.22 1.24
N TYR A 36 -1.04 9.60 0.70
CA TYR A 36 0.33 10.05 0.97
C TYR A 36 1.25 9.67 -0.18
N ASP A 37 2.37 10.37 -0.28
CA ASP A 37 3.42 10.09 -1.24
C ASP A 37 4.74 9.94 -0.51
N ALA A 38 5.34 8.77 -0.60
CA ALA A 38 6.64 8.53 0.02
C ALA A 38 7.78 8.98 -0.90
N PRO A 39 8.94 9.33 -0.34
CA PRO A 39 10.12 9.60 -1.16
C PRO A 39 10.51 8.40 -2.00
N GLU A 40 11.11 8.68 -3.15
CA GLU A 40 11.53 7.64 -4.08
C GLU A 40 12.67 6.80 -3.52
N MET A 41 12.69 5.53 -3.91
CA MET A 41 13.82 4.65 -3.63
C MET A 41 15.06 5.21 -4.34
N GLY A 42 16.22 4.94 -3.76
CA GLY A 42 17.46 5.53 -4.24
C GLY A 42 17.86 6.77 -3.45
N THR A 43 17.00 7.22 -2.54
CA THR A 43 17.30 8.29 -1.60
C THR A 43 17.24 7.74 -0.19
N SER A 44 17.87 8.41 0.77
CA SER A 44 17.81 7.98 2.17
C SER A 44 16.38 8.03 2.69
N GLY A 45 15.62 9.04 2.29
CA GLY A 45 14.22 9.16 2.66
C GLY A 45 13.36 8.02 2.12
N GLY A 46 13.66 7.56 0.90
CA GLY A 46 12.95 6.42 0.30
C GLY A 46 13.15 5.14 1.07
N GLN A 47 14.37 4.85 1.48
CA GLN A 47 14.66 3.66 2.26
C GLN A 47 13.99 3.73 3.63
N GLN A 48 14.03 4.89 4.28
CA GLN A 48 13.36 5.08 5.57
C GLN A 48 11.85 4.85 5.46
N ALA A 49 11.22 5.36 4.40
CA ALA A 49 9.80 5.18 4.19
C ALA A 49 9.44 3.72 3.97
N LYS A 50 10.24 3.01 3.16
CA LYS A 50 10.05 1.58 2.93
C LYS A 50 10.17 0.81 4.23
N ASP A 51 11.20 1.09 5.03
CA ASP A 51 11.43 0.40 6.29
C ASP A 51 10.28 0.64 7.25
N LYS A 52 9.76 1.87 7.31
CA LYS A 52 8.62 2.18 8.16
C LYS A 52 7.40 1.38 7.74
N LEU A 53 7.10 1.36 6.44
CA LEU A 53 5.94 0.62 5.94
C LEU A 53 6.09 -0.86 6.23
N ALA A 54 7.28 -1.43 5.99
CA ALA A 54 7.52 -2.84 6.24
C ALA A 54 7.32 -3.19 7.73
N ARG A 55 7.86 -2.36 8.63
CA ARG A 55 7.67 -2.61 10.05
C ARG A 55 6.21 -2.54 10.46
N LEU A 56 5.44 -1.72 9.77
CA LEU A 56 4.03 -1.50 10.12
C LEU A 56 3.13 -2.63 9.62
N ILE A 57 3.26 -3.01 8.34
CA ILE A 57 2.26 -3.86 7.69
C ILE A 57 2.77 -5.18 7.10
N LEU A 58 4.08 -5.41 7.03
CA LEU A 58 4.57 -6.67 6.44
C LEU A 58 4.06 -7.85 7.25
N ASP A 59 3.52 -8.84 6.55
CA ASP A 59 2.90 -10.03 7.12
C ASP A 59 1.62 -9.76 7.92
N GLN A 60 1.11 -8.54 7.83
CA GLN A 60 -0.13 -8.13 8.49
C GLN A 60 -1.29 -8.11 7.50
N LYS A 61 -2.50 -8.07 8.01
CA LYS A 61 -3.70 -7.97 7.20
C LYS A 61 -4.10 -6.50 7.05
N VAL A 62 -4.51 -6.15 5.83
CA VAL A 62 -5.04 -4.83 5.52
C VAL A 62 -6.36 -4.98 4.80
N GLU A 63 -7.19 -3.95 4.85
CA GLU A 63 -8.39 -3.86 4.03
C GLU A 63 -8.15 -2.93 2.86
N LEU A 64 -8.61 -3.35 1.68
CA LEU A 64 -8.61 -2.48 0.51
C LEU A 64 -10.01 -1.89 0.37
N GLY A 65 -10.08 -0.58 0.37
CA GLY A 65 -11.33 0.15 0.26
C GLY A 65 -11.63 0.54 -1.18
N SER A 66 -12.06 1.78 -1.38
CA SER A 66 -12.41 2.27 -2.71
C SER A 66 -11.18 2.29 -3.61
N ALA A 67 -11.34 1.78 -4.83
CA ALA A 67 -10.28 1.78 -5.83
C ALA A 67 -10.61 2.81 -6.90
N TYR A 68 -9.59 3.45 -7.44
CA TYR A 68 -9.76 4.58 -8.36
C TYR A 68 -9.19 4.31 -9.74
N LYS A 69 -8.09 3.60 -9.82
CA LYS A 69 -7.43 3.30 -11.10
C LYS A 69 -6.35 2.26 -10.90
N ILE A 70 -5.81 1.79 -12.02
CA ILE A 70 -4.59 0.98 -12.02
C ILE A 70 -3.51 1.82 -12.66
N ASP A 71 -2.40 1.99 -11.97
CA ASP A 71 -1.30 2.84 -12.39
C ASP A 71 -0.01 2.04 -12.30
N HIS A 72 0.62 1.80 -13.45
CA HIS A 72 1.85 1.00 -13.53
C HIS A 72 1.68 -0.37 -12.87
N GLY A 73 0.53 -1.00 -13.08
CA GLY A 73 0.25 -2.32 -12.53
C GLY A 73 -0.12 -2.33 -11.05
N ARG A 74 -0.26 -1.17 -10.44
CA ARG A 74 -0.63 -1.03 -9.03
C ARG A 74 -2.07 -0.56 -8.92
N LEU A 75 -2.84 -1.21 -8.05
CA LEU A 75 -4.19 -0.73 -7.75
C LEU A 75 -4.09 0.47 -6.81
N VAL A 76 -4.53 1.63 -7.29
CA VAL A 76 -4.57 2.84 -6.48
C VAL A 76 -5.89 2.82 -5.71
N CYS A 77 -5.80 2.62 -4.40
CA CYS A 77 -7.00 2.46 -3.58
C CYS A 77 -6.75 2.93 -2.16
N ASP A 78 -7.85 3.16 -1.46
CA ASP A 78 -7.79 3.43 -0.03
C ASP A 78 -7.40 2.15 0.69
N VAL A 79 -6.52 2.24 1.67
CA VAL A 79 -6.05 1.11 2.45
C VAL A 79 -6.27 1.39 3.93
N TYR A 80 -6.79 0.40 4.64
CA TYR A 80 -7.04 0.52 6.07
C TYR A 80 -6.26 -0.54 6.82
N PHE A 81 -5.62 -0.13 7.89
CA PHE A 81 -4.86 -1.01 8.76
C PHE A 81 -5.31 -0.76 10.20
N LYS A 82 -5.80 -1.82 10.85
CA LYS A 82 -6.33 -1.75 12.22
C LYS A 82 -7.41 -0.67 12.35
N GLY A 83 -8.28 -0.59 11.32
CA GLY A 83 -9.41 0.32 11.33
C GLY A 83 -9.08 1.77 11.00
N LYS A 84 -7.84 2.08 10.65
CA LYS A 84 -7.42 3.44 10.30
C LYS A 84 -6.88 3.49 8.89
N ASN A 85 -7.14 4.58 8.20
CA ASN A 85 -6.56 4.78 6.88
C ASN A 85 -5.03 4.75 7.00
N LEU A 86 -4.39 3.97 6.13
CA LEU A 86 -2.94 3.79 6.18
C LEU A 86 -2.19 5.12 6.11
N ALA A 87 -2.70 6.07 5.33
CA ALA A 87 -2.07 7.39 5.21
C ALA A 87 -1.95 8.11 6.55
N SER A 88 -2.83 7.82 7.50
CA SER A 88 -2.79 8.47 8.82
C SER A 88 -1.54 8.08 9.62
N TYR A 89 -0.87 7.00 9.23
CA TYR A 89 0.38 6.59 9.86
C TYR A 89 1.59 7.30 9.26
N PHE A 90 1.38 8.07 8.19
CA PHE A 90 2.45 8.74 7.44
C PHE A 90 2.15 10.24 7.29
N PRO A 91 1.95 10.96 8.41
CA PRO A 91 1.66 12.39 8.31
C PRO A 91 2.82 13.18 7.68
N GLU A 92 4.05 12.65 7.79
CA GLU A 92 5.23 13.30 7.24
C GLU A 92 5.25 13.28 5.71
N TYR A 93 4.41 12.46 5.08
CA TYR A 93 4.37 12.33 3.61
C TYR A 93 3.04 12.79 3.00
N GLN A 94 2.23 13.44 3.79
CA GLN A 94 0.97 13.97 3.28
C GLN A 94 1.11 15.35 2.67
#